data_7ff4499b921b61a89853cfd36fa37b63
#
_entry.id   7ff4499b921b61a89853cfd36fa37b63
#
_cell.length_a   1.000
_cell.length_b   1.000
_cell.length_c   1.000
_cell.angle_alpha   90.00
_cell.angle_beta   90.00
_cell.angle_gamma   90.00
#
_symmetry.space_group_name_H-M   'P 1'
#
loop_
_entity.id
_entity.type
_entity.pdbx_description
1 polymer ?
#
loop_
_entity_poly.entity_id
_entity_poly.type
_entity_poly.pdbx_seq_one_letter_code
_entity_poly.pdbx_strand_id
1 'polypeptide(L)'
;PPQVSNRSYFTRIVTRDITKLINIPVLSDHDRIGVWGAVASLALGSVDNHRRFLADNEAAGLGIAEILAHETLRSKTVLHIMDGLVGQYAGGPTFQANYAGSPGLIMISNDPVALDTLALERIEDGRRTRSVVPVGDKAHHLRQAAALGLGKADRSKIDLVVVP
;
A
#
# COMPACT_ATOMS: atom_id res chain seq x y z
N PRO A 1 3.25 27.51 -8.54
CA PRO A 1 2.73 26.45 -7.66
C PRO A 1 3.30 26.65 -6.25
N PRO A 2 2.51 26.41 -5.19
CA PRO A 2 3.03 26.53 -3.84
C PRO A 2 4.23 25.61 -3.68
N GLN A 3 5.29 26.13 -3.09
CA GLN A 3 6.51 25.37 -2.84
C GLN A 3 6.21 24.27 -1.83
N VAL A 4 6.24 23.02 -2.26
CA VAL A 4 6.02 21.86 -1.38
C VAL A 4 7.23 21.78 -0.45
N SER A 5 7.00 21.78 0.87
CA SER A 5 8.07 21.59 1.85
C SER A 5 8.84 20.30 1.56
N ASN A 6 10.15 20.34 1.76
CA ASN A 6 11.02 19.17 1.66
C ASN A 6 11.04 18.32 2.95
N ARG A 7 10.21 18.66 3.95
CA ARG A 7 10.10 17.96 5.23
C ARG A 7 8.72 17.34 5.39
N SER A 8 8.68 16.23 6.08
CA SER A 8 7.46 15.55 6.54
C SER A 8 7.65 15.10 7.99
N TYR A 9 6.58 15.16 8.75
CA TYR A 9 6.58 14.80 10.15
C TYR A 9 5.50 13.75 10.40
N PHE A 10 5.77 12.82 11.31
CA PHE A 10 4.74 11.91 11.79
C PHE A 10 3.63 12.67 12.51
N THR A 11 2.41 12.25 12.29
CA THR A 11 1.26 12.84 12.97
C THR A 11 1.34 12.61 14.48
N ARG A 12 0.80 13.55 15.25
CA ARG A 12 0.78 13.46 16.72
C ARG A 12 0.03 12.22 17.20
N ILE A 13 -1.04 11.85 16.52
CA ILE A 13 -1.81 10.63 16.83
C ILE A 13 -0.88 9.43 16.88
N VAL A 14 -0.09 9.23 15.83
CA VAL A 14 0.81 8.07 15.72
C VAL A 14 1.96 8.15 16.73
N THR A 15 2.51 9.35 16.98
CA THR A 15 3.69 9.48 17.85
C THR A 15 3.35 9.43 19.34
N ARG A 16 2.18 9.96 19.76
CA ARG A 16 1.86 10.21 21.18
C ARG A 16 0.59 9.55 21.67
N ASP A 17 -0.47 9.53 20.84
CA ASP A 17 -1.82 9.30 21.37
C ASP A 17 -2.23 7.82 21.30
N ILE A 18 -1.60 7.01 20.44
CA ILE A 18 -1.89 5.58 20.30
C ILE A 18 -0.71 4.70 20.70
N THR A 19 -1.01 3.51 21.21
CA THR A 19 -0.02 2.49 21.59
C THR A 19 0.02 1.32 20.60
N LYS A 20 -1.10 1.00 19.96
CA LYS A 20 -1.24 -0.04 18.93
C LYS A 20 -2.02 0.47 17.76
N LEU A 21 -1.67 -0.04 16.58
CA LEU A 21 -2.26 0.34 15.30
C LEU A 21 -2.66 -0.91 14.53
N ILE A 22 -3.91 -0.94 14.11
CA ILE A 22 -4.43 -1.87 13.09
C ILE A 22 -4.64 -1.05 11.83
N ASN A 23 -4.03 -1.47 10.73
CA ASN A 23 -4.17 -0.81 9.44
C ASN A 23 -5.26 -1.51 8.62
N ILE A 24 -6.26 -0.74 8.16
CA ILE A 24 -7.38 -1.28 7.39
C ILE A 24 -7.42 -0.59 6.01
N PRO A 25 -6.53 -0.98 5.07
CA PRO A 25 -6.53 -0.45 3.72
C PRO A 25 -7.65 -1.06 2.87
N VAL A 26 -8.04 -0.34 1.82
CA VAL A 26 -8.91 -0.85 0.76
C VAL A 26 -8.05 -1.39 -0.38
N LEU A 27 -8.51 -2.46 -1.04
CA LEU A 27 -7.89 -3.00 -2.25
C LEU A 27 -8.06 -2.00 -3.41
N SER A 28 -7.03 -1.23 -3.69
CA SER A 28 -7.08 -0.19 -4.71
C SER A 28 -5.76 -0.08 -5.47
N ASP A 29 -5.88 0.21 -6.76
CA ASP A 29 -4.76 0.63 -7.57
C ASP A 29 -4.36 2.10 -7.29
N HIS A 30 -3.20 2.48 -7.79
CA HIS A 30 -2.76 3.87 -7.82
C HIS A 30 -1.93 4.09 -9.11
N ASP A 31 -2.22 5.15 -9.83
CA ASP A 31 -1.65 5.45 -11.16
C ASP A 31 -0.12 5.54 -11.16
N ARG A 32 0.48 6.04 -10.09
CA ARG A 32 1.93 6.24 -9.96
C ARG A 32 2.66 5.09 -9.28
N ILE A 33 2.10 4.54 -8.21
CA ILE A 33 2.77 3.53 -7.38
C ILE A 33 2.17 2.12 -7.50
N GLY A 34 1.24 1.92 -8.43
CA GLY A 34 0.68 0.62 -8.79
C GLY A 34 -0.39 0.12 -7.83
N VAL A 35 -0.12 0.02 -6.55
CA VAL A 35 -1.05 -0.41 -5.51
C VAL A 35 -1.06 0.58 -4.34
N TRP A 36 -2.27 0.95 -3.89
CA TRP A 36 -2.50 1.70 -2.67
C TRP A 36 -3.05 0.77 -1.59
N GLY A 37 -2.16 -0.09 -1.11
CA GLY A 37 -2.50 -1.13 -0.14
C GLY A 37 -2.01 -0.81 1.27
N ALA A 38 -1.62 -1.84 2.00
CA ALA A 38 -1.21 -1.74 3.39
C ALA A 38 0.06 -0.90 3.60
N VAL A 39 1.06 -1.05 2.71
CA VAL A 39 2.34 -0.34 2.80
C VAL A 39 2.14 1.16 2.59
N ALA A 40 1.54 1.56 1.48
CA ALA A 40 1.36 2.97 1.14
C ALA A 40 0.36 3.66 2.07
N SER A 41 -0.78 3.03 2.40
CA SER A 41 -1.78 3.60 3.32
C SER A 41 -1.19 3.89 4.68
N LEU A 42 -0.44 2.95 5.25
CA LEU A 42 0.15 3.11 6.57
C LEU A 42 1.24 4.18 6.55
N ALA A 43 2.18 4.11 5.61
CA ALA A 43 3.29 5.04 5.54
C ALA A 43 2.80 6.47 5.29
N LEU A 44 2.07 6.69 4.20
CA LEU A 44 1.65 8.03 3.77
C LEU A 44 0.51 8.58 4.63
N GLY A 45 -0.34 7.73 5.21
CA GLY A 45 -1.38 8.15 6.16
C GLY A 45 -0.84 8.56 7.52
N SER A 46 0.40 8.20 7.85
CA SER A 46 1.02 8.50 9.15
C SER A 46 1.83 9.80 9.17
N VAL A 47 2.04 10.43 8.02
CA VAL A 47 2.85 11.65 7.90
C VAL A 47 2.07 12.80 7.27
N ASP A 48 2.46 14.01 7.59
CA ASP A 48 2.03 15.20 6.85
C ASP A 48 2.77 15.28 5.50
N ASN A 49 2.36 16.20 4.64
CA ASN A 49 3.04 16.51 3.37
C ASN A 49 3.40 15.25 2.54
N HIS A 50 2.54 14.22 2.59
CA HIS A 50 2.76 12.94 1.90
C HIS A 50 2.83 13.07 0.36
N ARG A 51 2.24 14.11 -0.23
CA ARG A 51 2.20 14.33 -1.68
C ARG A 51 3.59 14.47 -2.30
N ARG A 52 4.58 14.95 -1.54
CA ARG A 52 5.96 15.06 -2.04
C ARG A 52 6.58 13.73 -2.43
N PHE A 53 6.15 12.64 -1.79
CA PHE A 53 6.63 11.30 -2.08
C PHE A 53 6.01 10.71 -3.36
N LEU A 54 4.95 11.33 -3.88
CA LEU A 54 4.26 10.87 -5.09
C LEU A 54 4.68 11.65 -6.35
N ALA A 55 5.66 12.53 -6.25
CA ALA A 55 6.13 13.34 -7.37
C ALA A 55 6.93 12.53 -8.40
N ASP A 56 7.69 11.54 -7.92
CA ASP A 56 8.52 10.65 -8.71
C ASP A 56 8.38 9.21 -8.22
N ASN A 57 8.30 8.22 -9.12
CA ASN A 57 8.01 6.83 -8.76
C ASN A 57 9.14 6.16 -7.98
N GLU A 58 10.39 6.45 -8.31
CA GLU A 58 11.54 5.87 -7.63
C GLU A 58 11.70 6.47 -6.23
N ALA A 59 11.63 7.79 -6.14
CA ALA A 59 11.64 8.51 -4.87
C ALA A 59 10.44 8.14 -3.99
N ALA A 60 9.26 7.92 -4.59
CA ALA A 60 8.09 7.41 -3.88
C ALA A 60 8.36 6.02 -3.29
N GLY A 61 8.95 5.14 -4.08
CA GLY A 61 9.26 3.78 -3.65
C GLY A 61 10.13 3.76 -2.40
N LEU A 62 11.23 4.49 -2.41
CA LEU A 62 12.16 4.58 -1.28
C LEU A 62 11.52 5.30 -0.09
N GLY A 63 10.92 6.46 -0.30
CA GLY A 63 10.35 7.26 0.79
C GLY A 63 9.21 6.56 1.52
N ILE A 64 8.33 5.85 0.82
CA ILE A 64 7.27 5.04 1.44
C ILE A 64 7.87 3.92 2.29
N ALA A 65 8.89 3.22 1.78
CA ALA A 65 9.54 2.13 2.49
C ALA A 65 10.28 2.63 3.75
N GLU A 66 10.97 3.76 3.66
CA GLU A 66 11.68 4.37 4.81
C GLU A 66 10.71 4.84 5.90
N ILE A 67 9.58 5.44 5.53
CA ILE A 67 8.54 5.83 6.50
C ILE A 67 8.00 4.57 7.20
N LEU A 68 7.70 3.51 6.45
CA LEU A 68 7.23 2.26 7.02
C LEU A 68 8.26 1.61 7.95
N ALA A 69 9.55 1.72 7.60
CA ALA A 69 10.67 1.18 8.40
C ALA A 69 10.88 1.91 9.73
N HIS A 70 10.33 3.11 9.87
CA HIS A 70 10.56 3.92 11.05
C HIS A 70 9.99 3.28 12.32
N GLU A 71 10.74 3.31 13.41
CA GLU A 71 10.40 2.67 14.68
C GLU A 71 9.02 3.09 15.21
N THR A 72 8.62 4.33 15.00
CA THR A 72 7.30 4.84 15.39
C THR A 72 6.14 4.01 14.82
N LEU A 73 6.25 3.50 13.60
CA LEU A 73 5.24 2.63 12.99
C LEU A 73 5.45 1.17 13.35
N ARG A 74 6.68 0.69 13.25
CA ARG A 74 7.02 -0.73 13.48
C ARG A 74 6.65 -1.22 14.88
N SER A 75 6.90 -0.41 15.90
CA SER A 75 6.61 -0.79 17.30
C SER A 75 5.11 -0.79 17.62
N LYS A 76 4.31 -0.10 16.84
CA LYS A 76 2.87 0.07 17.11
C LYS A 76 1.97 -0.75 16.20
N THR A 77 2.38 -1.00 14.95
CA THR A 77 1.57 -1.73 13.97
C THR A 77 1.54 -3.21 14.32
N VAL A 78 0.34 -3.74 14.51
CA VAL A 78 0.15 -5.14 14.93
C VAL A 78 -0.56 -6.00 13.89
N LEU A 79 -1.35 -5.41 13.00
CA LEU A 79 -2.15 -6.15 12.04
C LEU A 79 -2.52 -5.28 10.85
N HIS A 80 -2.66 -5.92 9.69
CA HIS A 80 -3.24 -5.34 8.48
C HIS A 80 -4.45 -6.16 8.06
N ILE A 81 -5.57 -5.50 7.81
CA ILE A 81 -6.82 -6.09 7.34
C ILE A 81 -7.22 -5.35 6.07
N MET A 82 -7.03 -5.95 4.91
CA MET A 82 -7.38 -5.32 3.64
C MET A 82 -8.83 -5.63 3.28
N ASP A 83 -9.61 -4.57 3.10
CA ASP A 83 -10.96 -4.65 2.57
C ASP A 83 -10.91 -4.80 1.04
N GLY A 84 -11.32 -5.94 0.57
CA GLY A 84 -11.50 -6.28 -0.84
C GLY A 84 -12.94 -6.70 -1.15
N LEU A 85 -13.94 -6.27 -0.36
CA LEU A 85 -15.35 -6.48 -0.70
C LEU A 85 -15.68 -5.75 -2.00
N VAL A 86 -15.21 -4.51 -2.11
CA VAL A 86 -15.17 -3.75 -3.36
C VAL A 86 -13.73 -3.30 -3.57
N GLY A 87 -13.17 -3.59 -4.73
CA GLY A 87 -11.81 -3.19 -5.07
C GLY A 87 -11.76 -2.41 -6.38
N GLN A 88 -10.73 -1.59 -6.55
CA GLN A 88 -10.47 -0.86 -7.78
C GLN A 88 -9.17 -1.33 -8.42
N TYR A 89 -9.22 -1.66 -9.72
CA TYR A 89 -8.08 -2.21 -10.44
C TYR A 89 -7.42 -1.21 -11.41
N ALA A 90 -8.05 -0.04 -11.68
CA ALA A 90 -7.49 1.02 -12.50
C ALA A 90 -8.10 2.38 -12.16
N GLY A 91 -7.42 3.47 -12.58
CA GLY A 91 -7.92 4.84 -12.43
C GLY A 91 -7.67 5.48 -11.07
N GLY A 92 -7.03 4.76 -10.14
CA GLY A 92 -6.71 5.32 -8.82
C GLY A 92 -5.69 6.48 -8.86
N PRO A 93 -5.63 7.32 -7.82
CA PRO A 93 -6.20 7.11 -6.49
C PRO A 93 -7.68 7.51 -6.32
N THR A 94 -8.24 8.27 -7.27
CA THR A 94 -9.66 8.66 -7.21
C THR A 94 -10.54 7.47 -7.55
N PHE A 95 -11.63 7.29 -6.81
CA PHE A 95 -12.58 6.21 -7.10
C PHE A 95 -13.21 6.38 -8.49
N GLN A 96 -13.15 5.30 -9.27
CA GLN A 96 -13.66 5.20 -10.63
C GLN A 96 -14.57 3.97 -10.74
N ALA A 97 -15.89 4.17 -10.73
CA ALA A 97 -16.86 3.08 -10.75
C ALA A 97 -16.67 2.11 -11.93
N ASN A 98 -16.22 2.62 -13.08
CA ASN A 98 -15.96 1.81 -14.28
C ASN A 98 -14.79 0.83 -14.11
N TYR A 99 -13.91 1.08 -13.15
CA TYR A 99 -12.74 0.27 -12.83
C TYR A 99 -12.84 -0.40 -11.47
N ALA A 100 -14.01 -0.34 -10.84
CA ALA A 100 -14.30 -1.06 -9.61
C ALA A 100 -14.89 -2.45 -9.92
N GLY A 101 -14.75 -3.34 -8.96
CA GLY A 101 -15.33 -4.68 -8.98
C GLY A 101 -15.55 -5.17 -7.57
N SER A 102 -16.20 -6.32 -7.44
CA SER A 102 -16.48 -6.94 -6.13
C SER A 102 -15.72 -8.27 -5.99
N PRO A 103 -14.42 -8.23 -5.65
CA PRO A 103 -13.65 -9.45 -5.37
C PRO A 103 -14.27 -10.28 -4.24
N GLY A 104 -14.99 -9.64 -3.32
CA GLY A 104 -15.72 -10.30 -2.24
C GLY A 104 -14.79 -10.98 -1.23
N LEU A 105 -13.63 -10.40 -0.94
CA LEU A 105 -12.62 -10.98 -0.06
C LEU A 105 -12.15 -10.01 1.02
N ILE A 106 -11.66 -10.57 2.11
CA ILE A 106 -10.90 -9.86 3.14
C ILE A 106 -9.56 -10.56 3.27
N MET A 107 -8.47 -9.80 3.26
CA MET A 107 -7.13 -10.34 3.44
C MET A 107 -6.53 -9.84 4.75
N ILE A 108 -5.91 -10.74 5.52
CA ILE A 108 -5.36 -10.43 6.84
C ILE A 108 -3.90 -10.89 6.89
N SER A 109 -3.01 -10.03 7.36
CA SER A 109 -1.60 -10.36 7.54
C SER A 109 -0.95 -9.44 8.57
N ASN A 110 0.10 -9.91 9.23
CA ASN A 110 1.05 -9.06 9.94
C ASN A 110 2.23 -8.59 9.05
N ASP A 111 2.30 -9.11 7.82
CA ASP A 111 3.27 -8.71 6.80
C ASP A 111 2.57 -7.81 5.75
N PRO A 112 2.79 -6.47 5.79
CA PRO A 112 2.13 -5.54 4.87
C PRO A 112 2.61 -5.71 3.42
N VAL A 113 3.86 -6.12 3.23
CA VAL A 113 4.44 -6.30 1.89
C VAL A 113 3.87 -7.54 1.22
N ALA A 114 3.73 -8.64 1.96
CA ALA A 114 3.09 -9.86 1.47
C ALA A 114 1.62 -9.59 1.11
N LEU A 115 0.91 -8.85 1.96
CA LEU A 115 -0.47 -8.47 1.74
C LEU A 115 -0.63 -7.68 0.43
N ASP A 116 0.21 -6.66 0.22
CA ASP A 116 0.18 -5.82 -0.97
C ASP A 116 0.68 -6.55 -2.23
N THR A 117 1.57 -7.53 -2.08
CA THR A 117 1.97 -8.40 -3.20
C THR A 117 0.77 -9.20 -3.71
N LEU A 118 -0.04 -9.76 -2.82
CA LEU A 118 -1.28 -10.45 -3.19
C LEU A 118 -2.34 -9.47 -3.72
N ALA A 119 -2.43 -8.29 -3.16
CA ALA A 119 -3.33 -7.23 -3.64
C ALA A 119 -2.98 -6.81 -5.08
N LEU A 120 -1.68 -6.68 -5.39
CA LEU A 120 -1.21 -6.36 -6.74
C LEU A 120 -1.59 -7.46 -7.74
N GLU A 121 -1.50 -8.74 -7.37
CA GLU A 121 -1.99 -9.84 -8.20
C GLU A 121 -3.48 -9.70 -8.53
N ARG A 122 -4.31 -9.35 -7.55
CA ARG A 122 -5.76 -9.12 -7.76
C ARG A 122 -6.04 -7.94 -8.67
N ILE A 123 -5.27 -6.85 -8.52
CA ILE A 123 -5.35 -5.68 -9.40
C ILE A 123 -4.98 -6.08 -10.84
N GLU A 124 -3.89 -6.83 -11.04
CA GLU A 124 -3.45 -7.29 -12.36
C GLU A 124 -4.46 -8.25 -13.00
N ASP A 125 -5.09 -9.13 -12.22
CA ASP A 125 -6.17 -10.00 -12.68
C ASP A 125 -7.37 -9.17 -13.16
N GLY A 126 -7.77 -8.17 -12.40
CA GLY A 126 -8.83 -7.24 -12.78
C GLY A 126 -8.52 -6.48 -14.07
N ARG A 127 -7.27 -6.04 -14.24
CA ARG A 127 -6.78 -5.37 -15.45
C ARG A 127 -6.80 -6.29 -16.65
N ARG A 128 -6.26 -7.50 -16.49
CA ARG A 128 -6.18 -8.49 -17.56
C ARG A 128 -7.55 -8.88 -18.10
N THR A 129 -8.52 -9.13 -17.21
CA THR A 129 -9.88 -9.51 -17.62
C THR A 129 -10.64 -8.42 -18.36
N ARG A 130 -10.18 -7.18 -18.28
CA ARG A 130 -10.81 -6.00 -18.90
C ARG A 130 -9.92 -5.32 -19.93
N SER A 131 -8.84 -5.97 -20.35
CA SER A 131 -7.90 -5.43 -21.34
C SER A 131 -7.31 -4.06 -20.98
N VAL A 132 -7.13 -3.81 -19.67
CA VAL A 132 -6.44 -2.61 -19.16
C VAL A 132 -4.94 -2.89 -19.11
N VAL A 133 -4.13 -1.89 -19.45
CA VAL A 133 -2.67 -1.98 -19.41
C VAL A 133 -2.19 -2.43 -18.02
N PRO A 134 -1.26 -3.39 -17.91
CA PRO A 134 -0.71 -3.83 -16.63
C PRO A 134 -0.15 -2.69 -15.79
N VAL A 135 -0.11 -2.88 -14.47
CA VAL A 135 0.59 -1.97 -13.55
C VAL A 135 2.07 -1.88 -13.92
N GLY A 136 2.63 -3.00 -14.35
CA GLY A 136 4.04 -3.09 -14.70
C GLY A 136 4.94 -2.86 -13.49
N ASP A 137 6.01 -2.09 -13.70
CA ASP A 137 7.06 -1.90 -12.70
C ASP A 137 6.80 -0.73 -11.72
N LYS A 138 5.54 -0.30 -11.55
CA LYS A 138 5.22 0.88 -10.72
C LYS A 138 5.32 0.62 -9.22
N ALA A 139 5.15 -0.63 -8.77
CA ALA A 139 5.11 -0.98 -7.35
C ALA A 139 6.51 -1.04 -6.69
N HIS A 140 7.36 -0.02 -6.94
CA HIS A 140 8.73 0.06 -6.42
C HIS A 140 8.78 -0.02 -4.88
N HIS A 141 7.81 0.57 -4.21
CA HIS A 141 7.75 0.60 -2.74
C HIS A 141 7.68 -0.80 -2.11
N LEU A 142 7.09 -1.79 -2.77
CA LEU A 142 7.06 -3.17 -2.25
C LEU A 142 8.45 -3.80 -2.28
N ARG A 143 9.20 -3.61 -3.37
CA ARG A 143 10.58 -4.11 -3.47
C ARG A 143 11.50 -3.41 -2.48
N GLN A 144 11.37 -2.10 -2.33
CA GLN A 144 12.16 -1.32 -1.38
C GLN A 144 11.83 -1.71 0.07
N ALA A 145 10.56 -1.90 0.40
CA ALA A 145 10.14 -2.36 1.72
C ALA A 145 10.68 -3.78 2.02
N ALA A 146 10.64 -4.69 1.04
CA ALA A 146 11.23 -6.03 1.19
C ALA A 146 12.76 -5.97 1.37
N ALA A 147 13.45 -5.10 0.63
CA ALA A 147 14.90 -4.89 0.78
C ALA A 147 15.27 -4.37 2.18
N LEU A 148 14.40 -3.59 2.81
CA LEU A 148 14.54 -3.13 4.20
C LEU A 148 14.10 -4.18 5.24
N GLY A 149 13.72 -5.39 4.82
CA GLY A 149 13.31 -6.46 5.72
C GLY A 149 11.93 -6.27 6.36
N LEU A 150 11.04 -5.50 5.71
CA LEU A 150 9.72 -5.16 6.24
C LEU A 150 8.63 -6.17 5.84
N GLY A 151 8.97 -7.16 5.02
CA GLY A 151 8.07 -8.21 4.58
C GLY A 151 8.52 -8.88 3.29
N LYS A 152 7.66 -9.71 2.70
CA LYS A 152 7.96 -10.58 1.56
C LYS A 152 7.29 -10.08 0.29
N ALA A 153 8.09 -9.61 -0.69
CA ALA A 153 7.61 -9.24 -2.02
C ALA A 153 7.68 -10.39 -3.04
N ASP A 154 8.33 -11.49 -2.69
CA ASP A 154 8.44 -12.68 -3.54
C ASP A 154 7.23 -13.61 -3.27
N ARG A 155 6.38 -13.77 -4.27
CA ARG A 155 5.15 -14.58 -4.18
C ARG A 155 5.43 -16.02 -3.73
N SER A 156 6.55 -16.59 -4.14
CA SER A 156 6.92 -17.97 -3.80
C SER A 156 7.23 -18.17 -2.31
N LYS A 157 7.48 -17.08 -1.59
CA LYS A 157 7.79 -17.09 -0.15
C LYS A 157 6.60 -16.69 0.72
N ILE A 158 5.44 -16.42 0.11
CA ILE A 158 4.21 -16.05 0.81
C ILE A 158 3.35 -17.29 0.97
N ASP A 159 3.12 -17.66 2.22
CA ASP A 159 2.18 -18.71 2.58
C ASP A 159 0.75 -18.14 2.64
N LEU A 160 -0.12 -18.60 1.76
CA LEU A 160 -1.50 -18.15 1.65
C LEU A 160 -2.46 -19.23 2.11
N VAL A 161 -3.19 -18.94 3.16
CA VAL A 161 -4.30 -19.78 3.63
C VAL A 161 -5.62 -19.14 3.19
N VAL A 162 -6.43 -19.90 2.46
CA VAL A 162 -7.77 -19.48 2.05
C VAL A 162 -8.79 -20.17 2.97
N VAL A 163 -9.63 -19.34 3.59
CA VAL A 163 -10.73 -19.79 4.44
C VAL A 163 -12.03 -19.53 3.70
N PRO A 164 -12.95 -20.54 3.60
CA PRO A 164 -14.23 -20.39 2.91
C PRO A 164 -15.17 -19.41 3.64
#